data_3f601a9364eec1a3d84a05621d931ff8
#
_entry.id   3f601a9364eec1a3d84a05621d931ff8
#
_cell.length_a   1.000
_cell.length_b   1.000
_cell.length_c   1.000
_cell.angle_alpha   90.00
_cell.angle_beta   90.00
_cell.angle_gamma   90.00
#
_symmetry.space_group_name_H-M   'P 1'
#
loop_
_entity.id
_entity.type
_entity.pdbx_description
1 polymer ?
#
loop_
_entity_poly.entity_id
_entity_poly.type
_entity_poly.pdbx_seq_one_letter_code
_entity_poly.pdbx_strand_id
1 'polypeptide(L)'
;MVAFEHPHVEPPQTQWELPFFDSHHGELASRLAGWAALQRVDEADDRAACKDWVARLGRDGWLRYCVPQAHGGALPALDSRSLVILRETLAFHSPLADFAFAMQGLGSGAITLAGTPAQQSKYLSAVATGEKIAAFALSEAEAGSDVAAMATRATPAASGWTLNGSKTWISNGGMADFYVVFAKTDPDAGSRGISAFIVDALQAGLDSSGHIHVMAPHPLATLHFQDCTIGSDAMVGPLNGGFKLAMQTLDIFRASVAAAALGMARRAFAEAVAHAKQRKMFGQTLADFQLTQARLGEMSALIDAAALLTYRAAWQRDGSTTQGAGTPAYTAAAASAKLTATENAQRVIDMALQMFGGRGVRVGEKVESLYRDIRSLRIYEGASEVQLLILGKAALR
;
A
#
# COMPACT_ATOMS: atom_id res chain seq x y z
N MET A 1 22.10 -5.18 -21.19
CA MET A 1 21.50 -6.17 -20.28
C MET A 1 20.81 -7.23 -21.12
N VAL A 2 21.07 -8.53 -20.87
CA VAL A 2 20.31 -9.59 -21.55
C VAL A 2 18.90 -9.59 -20.94
N ALA A 3 17.89 -9.31 -21.77
CA ALA A 3 16.50 -9.40 -21.33
C ALA A 3 16.22 -10.86 -20.93
N PHE A 4 15.75 -11.07 -19.70
CA PHE A 4 15.31 -12.37 -19.26
C PHE A 4 13.91 -12.63 -19.83
N GLU A 5 13.75 -13.71 -20.56
CA GLU A 5 12.43 -14.26 -20.86
C GLU A 5 11.89 -14.89 -19.57
N HIS A 6 11.02 -14.18 -18.87
CA HIS A 6 10.29 -14.77 -17.77
C HIS A 6 9.14 -15.62 -18.34
N PRO A 7 8.84 -16.79 -17.74
CA PRO A 7 7.71 -17.58 -18.17
C PRO A 7 6.43 -16.73 -18.05
N HIS A 8 5.55 -16.90 -19.04
CA HIS A 8 4.22 -16.29 -18.96
C HIS A 8 3.45 -16.98 -17.84
N VAL A 9 3.27 -16.29 -16.73
CA VAL A 9 2.49 -16.78 -15.59
C VAL A 9 1.31 -15.84 -15.37
N GLU A 10 0.14 -16.42 -15.13
CA GLU A 10 -1.11 -15.70 -14.89
C GLU A 10 -1.50 -15.75 -13.42
N PRO A 11 -2.13 -14.67 -12.89
CA PRO A 11 -2.69 -14.72 -11.56
C PRO A 11 -3.85 -15.73 -11.54
N PRO A 12 -4.00 -16.53 -10.46
CA PRO A 12 -5.15 -17.40 -10.31
C PRO A 12 -6.43 -16.54 -10.25
N GLN A 13 -7.57 -17.12 -10.70
CA GLN A 13 -8.86 -16.43 -10.73
C GLN A 13 -9.91 -17.08 -9.82
N THR A 14 -9.71 -18.35 -9.44
CA THR A 14 -10.69 -19.13 -8.66
C THR A 14 -10.91 -18.61 -7.25
N GLN A 15 -9.97 -17.84 -6.67
CA GLN A 15 -10.16 -17.22 -5.36
C GLN A 15 -11.29 -16.19 -5.35
N TRP A 16 -11.66 -15.62 -6.49
CA TRP A 16 -12.73 -14.65 -6.59
C TRP A 16 -14.14 -15.29 -6.59
N GLU A 17 -14.20 -16.63 -6.64
CA GLU A 17 -15.42 -17.43 -6.48
C GLU A 17 -15.76 -17.71 -5.00
N LEU A 18 -14.86 -17.34 -4.07
CA LEU A 18 -15.09 -17.50 -2.64
C LEU A 18 -16.24 -16.61 -2.15
N PRO A 19 -16.97 -17.02 -1.08
CA PRO A 19 -18.17 -16.32 -0.60
C PRO A 19 -17.92 -14.90 -0.06
N PHE A 20 -16.67 -14.44 -0.03
CA PHE A 20 -16.31 -13.06 0.30
C PHE A 20 -16.60 -12.08 -0.84
N PHE A 21 -16.75 -12.55 -2.07
CA PHE A 21 -16.84 -11.74 -3.27
C PHE A 21 -18.18 -11.92 -3.99
N ASP A 22 -18.66 -10.84 -4.59
CA ASP A 22 -19.81 -10.82 -5.46
C ASP A 22 -19.34 -10.96 -6.93
N SER A 23 -20.25 -11.26 -7.88
CA SER A 23 -19.89 -11.51 -9.29
C SER A 23 -19.09 -10.37 -9.94
N HIS A 24 -19.45 -9.11 -9.65
CA HIS A 24 -18.74 -7.95 -10.19
C HIS A 24 -17.27 -7.84 -9.75
N HIS A 25 -16.91 -8.47 -8.64
CA HIS A 25 -15.51 -8.55 -8.17
C HIS A 25 -14.67 -9.47 -9.04
N GLY A 26 -15.22 -10.61 -9.48
CA GLY A 26 -14.55 -11.50 -10.44
C GLY A 26 -14.34 -10.84 -11.81
N GLU A 27 -15.35 -10.08 -12.28
CA GLU A 27 -15.22 -9.30 -13.51
C GLU A 27 -14.14 -8.21 -13.40
N LEU A 28 -14.08 -7.50 -12.26
CA LEU A 28 -13.04 -6.52 -11.96
C LEU A 28 -11.65 -7.16 -12.03
N ALA A 29 -11.47 -8.30 -11.35
CA ALA A 29 -10.20 -9.02 -11.30
C ALA A 29 -9.73 -9.46 -12.70
N SER A 30 -10.63 -10.03 -13.50
CA SER A 30 -10.30 -10.48 -14.85
C SER A 30 -9.93 -9.33 -15.79
N ARG A 31 -10.68 -8.22 -15.73
CA ARG A 31 -10.37 -7.02 -16.52
C ARG A 31 -9.02 -6.43 -16.15
N LEU A 32 -8.73 -6.32 -14.85
CA LEU A 32 -7.46 -5.78 -14.38
C LEU A 32 -6.29 -6.69 -14.73
N ALA A 33 -6.43 -8.01 -14.58
CA ALA A 33 -5.38 -8.97 -14.94
C ALA A 33 -5.02 -8.87 -16.42
N GLY A 34 -6.03 -8.84 -17.30
CA GLY A 34 -5.82 -8.64 -18.73
C GLY A 34 -5.14 -7.32 -19.07
N TRP A 35 -5.52 -6.22 -18.42
CA TRP A 35 -4.87 -4.93 -18.60
C TRP A 35 -3.42 -4.93 -18.08
N ALA A 36 -3.17 -5.43 -16.88
CA ALA A 36 -1.85 -5.42 -16.25
C ALA A 36 -0.83 -6.29 -17.00
N ALA A 37 -1.27 -7.42 -17.56
CA ALA A 37 -0.42 -8.30 -18.35
C ALA A 37 0.14 -7.64 -19.64
N LEU A 38 -0.53 -6.61 -20.15
CA LEU A 38 -0.10 -5.86 -21.33
C LEU A 38 0.84 -4.69 -21.02
N GLN A 39 0.93 -4.29 -19.75
CA GLN A 39 1.76 -3.13 -19.40
C GLN A 39 3.25 -3.47 -19.42
N ARG A 40 4.03 -2.52 -19.92
CA ARG A 40 5.50 -2.55 -19.88
C ARG A 40 5.97 -1.18 -19.45
N VAL A 41 6.59 -1.09 -18.29
CA VAL A 41 7.19 0.12 -17.72
C VAL A 41 8.64 -0.19 -17.38
N ASP A 42 9.54 0.70 -17.75
CA ASP A 42 10.94 0.61 -17.33
C ASP A 42 11.04 1.16 -15.90
N GLU A 43 11.37 0.29 -14.96
CA GLU A 43 11.44 0.60 -13.53
C GLU A 43 12.89 0.91 -13.06
N ALA A 44 13.80 1.22 -13.98
CA ALA A 44 15.18 1.59 -13.64
C ALA A 44 15.27 2.91 -12.88
N ASP A 45 14.40 3.88 -13.19
CA ASP A 45 14.17 5.09 -12.41
C ASP A 45 12.80 4.96 -11.73
N ASP A 46 12.81 4.69 -10.43
CA ASP A 46 11.60 4.43 -9.65
C ASP A 46 10.60 5.60 -9.65
N ARG A 47 11.09 6.85 -9.72
CA ARG A 47 10.26 8.06 -9.72
C ARG A 47 9.58 8.26 -11.06
N ALA A 48 10.34 8.15 -12.15
CA ALA A 48 9.80 8.25 -13.50
C ALA A 48 8.80 7.12 -13.77
N ALA A 49 9.14 5.89 -13.37
CA ALA A 49 8.27 4.73 -13.51
C ALA A 49 6.99 4.86 -12.68
N CYS A 50 7.07 5.35 -11.43
CA CYS A 50 5.90 5.56 -10.60
C CYS A 50 4.96 6.62 -11.20
N LYS A 51 5.49 7.71 -11.75
CA LYS A 51 4.68 8.71 -12.49
C LYS A 51 4.00 8.11 -13.71
N ASP A 52 4.71 7.29 -14.50
CA ASP A 52 4.14 6.58 -15.65
C ASP A 52 3.03 5.60 -15.20
N TRP A 53 3.24 4.88 -14.10
CA TRP A 53 2.19 4.03 -13.53
C TRP A 53 0.95 4.81 -13.10
N VAL A 54 1.11 5.94 -12.38
CA VAL A 54 -0.02 6.79 -11.99
C VAL A 54 -0.78 7.30 -13.23
N ALA A 55 -0.06 7.77 -14.25
CA ALA A 55 -0.66 8.26 -15.49
C ALA A 55 -1.46 7.17 -16.24
N ARG A 56 -0.92 5.94 -16.33
CA ARG A 56 -1.60 4.80 -16.96
C ARG A 56 -2.82 4.36 -16.16
N LEU A 57 -2.66 4.20 -14.84
CA LEU A 57 -3.75 3.80 -13.95
C LEU A 57 -4.89 4.84 -13.98
N GLY A 58 -4.57 6.13 -14.03
CA GLY A 58 -5.54 7.22 -14.13
C GLY A 58 -6.27 7.23 -15.46
N ARG A 59 -5.52 7.23 -16.57
CA ARG A 59 -6.06 7.24 -17.94
C ARG A 59 -7.02 6.06 -18.20
N ASP A 60 -6.66 4.87 -17.69
CA ASP A 60 -7.42 3.64 -17.95
C ASP A 60 -8.46 3.37 -16.84
N GLY A 61 -8.64 4.34 -15.90
CA GLY A 61 -9.74 4.40 -14.95
C GLY A 61 -9.56 3.57 -13.67
N TRP A 62 -8.38 3.01 -13.42
CA TRP A 62 -8.12 2.18 -12.23
C TRP A 62 -8.01 3.02 -10.95
N LEU A 63 -7.51 4.27 -11.01
CA LEU A 63 -7.46 5.15 -9.85
C LEU A 63 -8.84 5.62 -9.36
N ARG A 64 -9.88 5.45 -10.17
CA ARG A 64 -11.26 5.74 -9.75
C ARG A 64 -11.75 4.89 -8.57
N TYR A 65 -11.05 3.80 -8.26
CA TYR A 65 -11.32 2.99 -7.06
C TYR A 65 -10.68 3.57 -5.78
N CYS A 66 -9.85 4.61 -5.89
CA CYS A 66 -9.23 5.30 -4.77
C CYS A 66 -10.11 6.39 -4.13
N VAL A 67 -11.19 6.79 -4.80
CA VAL A 67 -12.05 7.90 -4.37
C VAL A 67 -13.54 7.55 -4.53
N PRO A 68 -14.45 8.22 -3.79
CA PRO A 68 -15.91 8.02 -3.95
C PRO A 68 -16.43 8.54 -5.30
N GLN A 69 -17.55 7.97 -5.76
CA GLN A 69 -18.22 8.34 -7.02
C GLN A 69 -18.57 9.83 -7.12
N ALA A 70 -18.93 10.47 -6.01
CA ALA A 70 -19.21 11.91 -5.97
C ALA A 70 -18.03 12.78 -6.44
N HIS A 71 -16.81 12.21 -6.48
CA HIS A 71 -15.58 12.88 -6.91
C HIS A 71 -14.90 12.15 -8.09
N GLY A 72 -15.68 11.50 -8.94
CA GLY A 72 -15.18 10.80 -10.14
C GLY A 72 -14.78 9.33 -9.90
N GLY A 73 -15.04 8.79 -8.71
CA GLY A 73 -14.78 7.40 -8.38
C GLY A 73 -15.64 6.40 -9.15
N ALA A 74 -15.28 5.13 -9.07
CA ALA A 74 -16.00 4.03 -9.70
C ALA A 74 -17.19 3.54 -8.85
N LEU A 75 -17.12 3.68 -7.53
CA LEU A 75 -18.08 3.16 -6.56
C LEU A 75 -18.59 4.27 -5.64
N PRO A 76 -19.78 4.14 -5.04
CA PRO A 76 -20.35 5.16 -4.14
C PRO A 76 -19.43 5.53 -2.96
N ALA A 77 -18.69 4.55 -2.44
CA ALA A 77 -17.70 4.69 -1.37
C ALA A 77 -16.51 3.79 -1.63
N LEU A 78 -15.45 3.92 -0.83
CA LEU A 78 -14.30 3.02 -0.88
C LEU A 78 -14.74 1.59 -0.49
N ASP A 79 -14.54 0.65 -1.39
CA ASP A 79 -14.85 -0.77 -1.24
C ASP A 79 -13.55 -1.56 -1.00
N SER A 80 -13.42 -2.20 0.15
CA SER A 80 -12.20 -2.90 0.53
C SER A 80 -11.96 -4.16 -0.28
N ARG A 81 -13.01 -4.83 -0.74
CA ARG A 81 -12.88 -6.03 -1.58
C ARG A 81 -12.33 -5.65 -2.95
N SER A 82 -12.81 -4.56 -3.54
CA SER A 82 -12.23 -4.00 -4.78
C SER A 82 -10.77 -3.57 -4.58
N LEU A 83 -10.43 -2.89 -3.47
CA LEU A 83 -9.04 -2.52 -3.16
C LEU A 83 -8.13 -3.74 -3.02
N VAL A 84 -8.59 -4.81 -2.39
CA VAL A 84 -7.85 -6.07 -2.25
C VAL A 84 -7.57 -6.69 -3.63
N ILE A 85 -8.58 -6.77 -4.51
CA ILE A 85 -8.44 -7.30 -5.86
C ILE A 85 -7.42 -6.48 -6.67
N LEU A 86 -7.56 -5.16 -6.63
CA LEU A 86 -6.67 -4.25 -7.36
C LEU A 86 -5.23 -4.41 -6.90
N ARG A 87 -4.98 -4.39 -5.61
CA ARG A 87 -3.63 -4.48 -5.06
C ARG A 87 -3.00 -5.86 -5.22
N GLU A 88 -3.75 -6.95 -5.01
CA GLU A 88 -3.26 -8.31 -5.26
C GLU A 88 -2.86 -8.50 -6.72
N THR A 89 -3.73 -8.08 -7.64
CA THR A 89 -3.49 -8.23 -9.08
C THR A 89 -2.33 -7.35 -9.56
N LEU A 90 -2.28 -6.08 -9.15
CA LEU A 90 -1.18 -5.19 -9.53
C LEU A 90 0.16 -5.69 -8.99
N ALA A 91 0.23 -6.07 -7.70
CA ALA A 91 1.46 -6.57 -7.08
C ALA A 91 1.94 -7.91 -7.66
N PHE A 92 1.05 -8.73 -8.19
CA PHE A 92 1.42 -9.93 -8.95
C PHE A 92 2.22 -9.58 -10.21
N HIS A 93 1.85 -8.51 -10.92
CA HIS A 93 2.51 -8.07 -12.15
C HIS A 93 3.72 -7.17 -11.88
N SER A 94 3.52 -6.08 -11.12
CA SER A 94 4.56 -5.13 -10.70
C SER A 94 4.24 -4.59 -9.29
N PRO A 95 5.14 -4.82 -8.31
CA PRO A 95 5.02 -4.19 -6.99
C PRO A 95 5.01 -2.66 -7.04
N LEU A 96 5.71 -2.03 -8.00
CA LEU A 96 5.71 -0.58 -8.18
C LEU A 96 4.37 -0.06 -8.72
N ALA A 97 3.69 -0.84 -9.58
CA ALA A 97 2.32 -0.51 -10.02
C ALA A 97 1.33 -0.53 -8.85
N ASP A 98 1.43 -1.55 -7.98
CA ASP A 98 0.65 -1.58 -6.73
C ASP A 98 0.95 -0.39 -5.84
N PHE A 99 2.22 -0.06 -5.65
CA PHE A 99 2.63 1.10 -4.87
C PHE A 99 2.03 2.40 -5.44
N ALA A 100 2.15 2.63 -6.74
CA ALA A 100 1.60 3.82 -7.41
C ALA A 100 0.08 3.94 -7.20
N PHE A 101 -0.66 2.82 -7.29
CA PHE A 101 -2.08 2.77 -7.00
C PHE A 101 -2.38 3.04 -5.52
N ALA A 102 -1.71 2.33 -4.62
CA ALA A 102 -1.97 2.37 -3.18
C ALA A 102 -1.76 3.76 -2.59
N MET A 103 -0.70 4.47 -3.03
CA MET A 103 -0.36 5.79 -2.50
C MET A 103 -1.38 6.86 -2.92
N GLN A 104 -2.07 6.70 -4.05
CA GLN A 104 -3.17 7.57 -4.42
C GLN A 104 -4.33 7.46 -3.44
N GLY A 105 -4.71 6.24 -3.06
CA GLY A 105 -5.75 6.01 -2.06
C GLY A 105 -5.35 6.44 -0.65
N LEU A 106 -4.16 6.06 -0.18
CA LEU A 106 -3.66 6.40 1.15
C LEU A 106 -3.44 7.92 1.29
N GLY A 107 -2.81 8.56 0.31
CA GLY A 107 -2.50 9.99 0.32
C GLY A 107 -3.73 10.86 0.29
N SER A 108 -4.81 10.43 -0.36
CA SER A 108 -6.09 11.17 -0.42
C SER A 108 -7.12 10.71 0.61
N GLY A 109 -6.87 9.61 1.32
CA GLY A 109 -7.84 8.96 2.21
C GLY A 109 -8.36 9.86 3.33
N ALA A 110 -7.50 10.66 3.94
CA ALA A 110 -7.91 11.62 4.96
C ALA A 110 -8.85 12.71 4.40
N ILE A 111 -8.63 13.16 3.15
CA ILE A 111 -9.52 14.12 2.47
C ILE A 111 -10.87 13.46 2.18
N THR A 112 -10.88 12.20 1.74
CA THR A 112 -12.10 11.41 1.55
C THR A 112 -12.92 11.33 2.84
N LEU A 113 -12.26 11.10 4.00
CA LEU A 113 -12.92 10.89 5.29
C LEU A 113 -13.40 12.18 5.95
N ALA A 114 -12.65 13.28 5.83
CA ALA A 114 -12.89 14.47 6.65
C ALA A 114 -12.63 15.81 5.93
N GLY A 115 -12.35 15.78 4.64
CA GLY A 115 -12.18 17.01 3.85
C GLY A 115 -13.48 17.78 3.69
N THR A 116 -13.38 19.10 3.59
CA THR A 116 -14.51 19.94 3.18
C THR A 116 -14.93 19.64 1.74
N PRO A 117 -16.16 19.97 1.33
CA PRO A 117 -16.58 19.78 -0.07
C PRO A 117 -15.63 20.46 -1.09
N ALA A 118 -15.08 21.63 -0.74
CA ALA A 118 -14.11 22.33 -1.59
C ALA A 118 -12.78 21.54 -1.71
N GLN A 119 -12.24 21.02 -0.59
CA GLN A 119 -11.05 20.19 -0.59
C GLN A 119 -11.27 18.89 -1.38
N GLN A 120 -12.39 18.19 -1.12
CA GLN A 120 -12.73 16.97 -1.83
C GLN A 120 -12.84 17.21 -3.34
N SER A 121 -13.53 18.27 -3.76
CA SER A 121 -13.65 18.63 -5.19
C SER A 121 -12.30 18.96 -5.82
N LYS A 122 -11.43 19.72 -5.12
CA LYS A 122 -10.12 20.15 -5.65
C LYS A 122 -9.15 18.98 -5.81
N TYR A 123 -9.11 18.06 -4.87
CA TYR A 123 -8.05 17.04 -4.81
C TYR A 123 -8.50 15.66 -5.29
N LEU A 124 -9.71 15.19 -4.90
CA LEU A 124 -10.09 13.81 -5.16
C LEU A 124 -10.35 13.53 -6.65
N SER A 125 -10.96 14.47 -7.38
CA SER A 125 -11.20 14.32 -8.81
C SER A 125 -9.88 14.21 -9.59
N ALA A 126 -8.88 15.02 -9.21
CA ALA A 126 -7.56 14.99 -9.84
C ALA A 126 -6.76 13.71 -9.47
N VAL A 127 -6.99 13.13 -8.28
CA VAL A 127 -6.46 11.81 -7.90
C VAL A 127 -7.10 10.70 -8.73
N ALA A 128 -8.42 10.74 -8.93
CA ALA A 128 -9.15 9.74 -9.72
C ALA A 128 -8.69 9.64 -11.18
N THR A 129 -8.25 10.76 -11.74
CA THR A 129 -7.74 10.85 -13.13
C THR A 129 -6.22 10.64 -13.24
N GLY A 130 -5.50 10.62 -12.10
CA GLY A 130 -4.03 10.59 -12.09
C GLY A 130 -3.38 11.93 -12.45
N GLU A 131 -4.16 13.02 -12.52
CA GLU A 131 -3.64 14.38 -12.76
C GLU A 131 -2.80 14.88 -11.58
N LYS A 132 -3.15 14.47 -10.34
CA LYS A 132 -2.40 14.80 -9.13
C LYS A 132 -1.94 13.55 -8.40
N ILE A 133 -0.70 13.58 -7.97
CA ILE A 133 -0.07 12.55 -7.12
C ILE A 133 -0.21 12.96 -5.67
N ALA A 134 -0.77 12.07 -4.86
CA ALA A 134 -1.00 12.27 -3.44
C ALA A 134 0.13 11.66 -2.58
N ALA A 135 0.36 12.24 -1.40
CA ALA A 135 1.24 11.66 -0.39
C ALA A 135 0.68 11.81 1.03
N PHE A 136 1.01 10.82 1.89
CA PHE A 136 0.60 10.75 3.29
C PHE A 136 1.83 10.98 4.20
N ALA A 137 1.92 12.16 4.82
CA ALA A 137 3.09 12.61 5.56
C ALA A 137 2.86 12.53 7.07
N LEU A 138 2.98 11.32 7.64
CA LEU A 138 2.76 11.06 9.07
C LEU A 138 4.06 10.87 9.83
N SER A 139 4.95 9.98 9.36
CA SER A 139 6.12 9.50 10.10
C SER A 139 7.25 10.53 10.19
N GLU A 140 8.03 10.43 11.28
CA GLU A 140 9.26 11.19 11.52
C GLU A 140 10.38 10.22 11.89
N ALA A 141 11.64 10.69 11.90
CA ALA A 141 12.79 9.85 12.20
C ALA A 141 12.67 9.16 13.56
N GLU A 142 12.20 9.88 14.57
CA GLU A 142 12.04 9.39 15.96
C GLU A 142 10.58 9.00 16.28
N ALA A 143 9.65 9.11 15.32
CA ALA A 143 8.22 8.83 15.50
C ALA A 143 7.65 8.02 14.34
N GLY A 144 8.10 6.77 14.21
CA GLY A 144 7.62 5.80 13.24
C GLY A 144 6.44 4.99 13.79
N SER A 145 6.71 4.03 14.69
CA SER A 145 5.66 3.22 15.35
C SER A 145 4.89 4.01 16.40
N ASP A 146 5.57 4.89 17.15
CA ASP A 146 4.94 5.83 18.08
C ASP A 146 4.73 7.19 17.40
N VAL A 147 3.77 7.25 16.48
CA VAL A 147 3.45 8.49 15.75
C VAL A 147 2.92 9.62 16.67
N ALA A 148 2.45 9.31 17.87
CA ALA A 148 2.03 10.33 18.83
C ALA A 148 3.20 11.17 19.38
N ALA A 149 4.43 10.62 19.30
CA ALA A 149 5.65 11.32 19.70
C ALA A 149 6.20 12.30 18.66
N MET A 150 5.48 12.50 17.51
CA MET A 150 5.94 13.43 16.46
C MET A 150 6.29 14.82 17.02
N ALA A 151 7.29 15.45 16.41
CA ALA A 151 7.80 16.77 16.80
C ALA A 151 7.36 17.90 15.86
N THR A 152 6.96 17.61 14.63
CA THR A 152 6.44 18.62 13.67
C THR A 152 5.27 19.37 14.28
N ARG A 153 5.32 20.70 14.23
CA ARG A 153 4.32 21.60 14.82
C ARG A 153 3.63 22.44 13.77
N ALA A 154 2.36 22.74 14.03
CA ALA A 154 1.58 23.73 13.33
C ALA A 154 1.13 24.79 14.33
N THR A 155 1.62 26.03 14.19
CA THR A 155 1.28 27.17 15.06
C THR A 155 0.31 28.10 14.33
N PRO A 156 -0.68 28.69 15.01
CA PRO A 156 -1.56 29.68 14.40
C PRO A 156 -0.77 30.86 13.83
N ALA A 157 -1.18 31.31 12.64
CA ALA A 157 -0.68 32.50 11.95
C ALA A 157 -1.84 33.42 11.55
N ALA A 158 -1.56 34.65 11.12
CA ALA A 158 -2.58 35.65 10.81
C ALA A 158 -3.61 35.17 9.76
N SER A 159 -3.21 34.35 8.80
CA SER A 159 -4.06 33.85 7.72
C SER A 159 -4.24 32.32 7.69
N GLY A 160 -3.83 31.62 8.76
CA GLY A 160 -3.89 30.17 8.79
C GLY A 160 -2.91 29.56 9.78
N TRP A 161 -1.94 28.77 9.29
CA TRP A 161 -1.00 28.00 10.11
C TRP A 161 0.43 28.11 9.56
N THR A 162 1.41 28.04 10.46
CA THR A 162 2.83 27.93 10.10
C THR A 162 3.33 26.55 10.55
N LEU A 163 3.83 25.74 9.63
CA LEU A 163 4.39 24.43 9.89
C LEU A 163 5.90 24.53 10.02
N ASN A 164 6.44 23.88 11.08
CA ASN A 164 7.87 23.71 11.30
C ASN A 164 8.16 22.28 11.76
N GLY A 165 9.18 21.65 11.18
CA GLY A 165 9.59 20.29 11.49
C GLY A 165 10.02 19.48 10.29
N SER A 166 9.97 18.15 10.40
CA SER A 166 10.41 17.26 9.35
C SER A 166 9.58 15.97 9.35
N LYS A 167 9.25 15.48 8.15
CA LYS A 167 8.63 14.17 7.93
C LYS A 167 9.58 13.31 7.12
N THR A 168 9.74 12.04 7.47
CA THR A 168 10.65 11.14 6.75
C THR A 168 9.96 9.83 6.37
N TRP A 169 10.57 9.09 5.43
CA TRP A 169 9.99 7.89 4.83
C TRP A 169 8.66 8.16 4.10
N ILE A 170 8.53 9.36 3.52
CA ILE A 170 7.28 9.75 2.88
C ILE A 170 7.24 9.23 1.46
N SER A 171 6.34 8.27 1.24
CA SER A 171 6.04 7.73 -0.09
C SER A 171 5.53 8.82 -1.02
N ASN A 172 5.95 8.79 -2.28
CA ASN A 172 5.78 9.87 -3.26
C ASN A 172 6.45 11.19 -2.86
N GLY A 173 7.26 11.24 -1.79
CA GLY A 173 7.97 12.43 -1.39
C GLY A 173 8.87 12.96 -2.52
N GLY A 174 8.83 14.25 -2.77
CA GLY A 174 9.56 14.93 -3.85
C GLY A 174 8.99 14.72 -5.25
N MET A 175 7.87 13.99 -5.39
CA MET A 175 7.16 13.85 -6.67
C MET A 175 5.65 14.05 -6.56
N ALA A 176 5.09 14.08 -5.34
CA ALA A 176 3.68 14.36 -5.12
C ALA A 176 3.33 15.80 -5.45
N ASP A 177 2.08 16.05 -5.85
CA ASP A 177 1.53 17.40 -6.08
C ASP A 177 1.00 18.02 -4.78
N PHE A 178 0.64 17.17 -3.81
CA PHE A 178 0.22 17.59 -2.48
C PHE A 178 0.49 16.51 -1.44
N TYR A 179 0.61 16.96 -0.20
CA TYR A 179 0.86 16.12 0.98
C TYR A 179 -0.25 16.32 2.00
N VAL A 180 -0.79 15.24 2.55
CA VAL A 180 -1.58 15.31 3.79
C VAL A 180 -0.61 15.16 4.95
N VAL A 181 -0.35 16.26 5.65
CA VAL A 181 0.65 16.39 6.70
C VAL A 181 -0.02 16.37 8.07
N PHE A 182 0.48 15.54 8.99
CA PHE A 182 0.04 15.51 10.37
C PHE A 182 1.05 16.25 11.27
N ALA A 183 0.58 17.21 12.05
CA ALA A 183 1.42 18.04 12.90
C ALA A 183 0.74 18.33 14.24
N LYS A 184 1.54 18.60 15.28
CA LYS A 184 1.03 19.01 16.59
C LYS A 184 0.55 20.47 16.55
N THR A 185 -0.72 20.67 16.86
CA THR A 185 -1.37 21.95 17.13
C THR A 185 -1.45 22.23 18.63
N ASP A 186 -1.37 21.18 19.47
CA ASP A 186 -1.24 21.25 20.91
C ASP A 186 -0.13 20.26 21.35
N PRO A 187 1.10 20.72 21.59
CA PRO A 187 2.22 19.85 21.93
C PRO A 187 2.05 19.05 23.24
N ASP A 188 1.26 19.57 24.18
CA ASP A 188 1.13 19.00 25.52
C ASP A 188 -0.01 17.95 25.60
N ALA A 189 -0.88 17.90 24.60
CA ALA A 189 -2.02 16.99 24.58
C ALA A 189 -1.71 15.58 24.01
N GLY A 190 -0.44 15.26 23.71
CA GLY A 190 -0.01 13.97 23.14
C GLY A 190 -0.68 13.70 21.79
N SER A 191 -1.31 12.51 21.64
CA SER A 191 -2.04 12.16 20.42
C SER A 191 -3.29 13.02 20.17
N ARG A 192 -3.85 13.59 21.22
CA ARG A 192 -5.04 14.46 21.14
C ARG A 192 -4.72 15.89 20.67
N GLY A 193 -3.44 16.22 20.49
CA GLY A 193 -2.99 17.53 20.03
C GLY A 193 -2.55 17.53 18.56
N ILE A 194 -2.88 16.51 17.77
CA ILE A 194 -2.46 16.38 16.38
C ILE A 194 -3.61 16.78 15.45
N SER A 195 -3.30 17.61 14.46
CA SER A 195 -4.21 17.99 13.35
C SER A 195 -3.64 17.56 12.01
N ALA A 196 -4.49 17.53 10.97
CA ALA A 196 -4.11 17.20 9.62
C ALA A 196 -4.26 18.42 8.69
N PHE A 197 -3.34 18.56 7.73
CA PHE A 197 -3.29 19.68 6.81
C PHE A 197 -2.96 19.22 5.40
N ILE A 198 -3.54 19.85 4.39
CA ILE A 198 -3.11 19.71 2.99
C ILE A 198 -2.03 20.77 2.74
N VAL A 199 -0.88 20.33 2.23
CA VAL A 199 0.23 21.20 1.82
C VAL A 199 0.50 20.92 0.35
N ASP A 200 0.29 21.88 -0.53
CA ASP A 200 0.63 21.77 -1.95
C ASP A 200 2.16 21.71 -2.11
N ALA A 201 2.66 20.94 -3.08
CA ALA A 201 4.10 20.64 -3.22
C ALA A 201 4.98 21.88 -3.46
N LEU A 202 4.40 22.94 -4.04
CA LEU A 202 5.10 24.20 -4.32
C LEU A 202 4.96 25.23 -3.20
N GLN A 203 4.49 24.82 -2.02
CA GLN A 203 4.29 25.72 -0.89
C GLN A 203 5.64 26.28 -0.41
N ALA A 204 5.73 27.59 -0.26
CA ALA A 204 6.93 28.22 0.27
C ALA A 204 7.23 27.69 1.69
N GLY A 205 8.50 27.41 1.97
CA GLY A 205 8.94 26.82 3.23
C GLY A 205 8.84 25.28 3.28
N LEU A 206 8.41 24.60 2.20
CA LEU A 206 8.52 23.17 2.05
C LEU A 206 9.72 22.81 1.16
N ASP A 207 10.64 21.99 1.68
CA ASP A 207 11.66 21.31 0.89
C ASP A 207 11.38 19.81 0.90
N SER A 208 11.18 19.23 -0.28
CA SER A 208 10.93 17.80 -0.50
C SER A 208 12.04 17.12 -1.32
N SER A 209 13.20 17.75 -1.45
CA SER A 209 14.33 17.27 -2.26
C SER A 209 15.14 16.14 -1.59
N GLY A 210 14.90 15.86 -0.32
CA GLY A 210 15.62 14.86 0.48
C GLY A 210 15.27 13.41 0.08
N HIS A 211 15.65 12.98 -1.13
CA HIS A 211 15.36 11.64 -1.66
C HIS A 211 16.02 10.53 -0.84
N ILE A 212 15.26 9.47 -0.58
CA ILE A 212 15.73 8.27 0.13
C ILE A 212 15.70 7.09 -0.81
N HIS A 213 16.86 6.45 -1.03
CA HIS A 213 16.96 5.23 -1.79
C HIS A 213 16.85 4.02 -0.87
N VAL A 214 16.03 3.06 -1.25
CA VAL A 214 15.80 1.82 -0.53
C VAL A 214 16.09 0.61 -1.41
N MET A 215 16.02 -0.59 -0.84
CA MET A 215 16.43 -1.82 -1.51
C MET A 215 15.55 -2.24 -2.71
N ALA A 216 14.37 -1.66 -2.86
CA ALA A 216 13.44 -1.93 -3.95
C ALA A 216 12.94 -0.60 -4.55
N PRO A 217 12.46 -0.57 -5.81
CA PRO A 217 11.84 0.62 -6.39
C PRO A 217 10.69 1.13 -5.52
N HIS A 218 10.87 2.29 -4.89
CA HIS A 218 9.90 2.88 -3.97
C HIS A 218 10.25 4.35 -3.74
N PRO A 219 9.64 5.28 -4.48
CA PRO A 219 9.95 6.70 -4.34
C PRO A 219 9.66 7.22 -2.93
N LEU A 220 10.71 7.57 -2.20
CA LEU A 220 10.65 8.10 -0.84
C LEU A 220 11.42 9.42 -0.71
N ALA A 221 10.97 10.28 0.20
CA ALA A 221 11.77 11.45 0.61
C ALA A 221 11.54 11.81 2.07
N THR A 222 12.47 12.64 2.58
CA THR A 222 12.27 13.48 3.76
C THR A 222 11.71 14.83 3.30
N LEU A 223 10.72 15.33 4.04
CA LEU A 223 10.13 16.66 3.86
C LEU A 223 10.60 17.54 5.01
N HIS A 224 11.10 18.73 4.69
CA HIS A 224 11.45 19.74 5.69
C HIS A 224 10.49 20.92 5.58
N PHE A 225 9.93 21.34 6.71
CA PHE A 225 9.05 22.49 6.84
C PHE A 225 9.79 23.55 7.67
N GLN A 226 10.05 24.70 7.05
CA GLN A 226 10.68 25.84 7.69
C GLN A 226 9.82 27.09 7.41
N ASP A 227 9.13 27.54 8.45
CA ASP A 227 8.15 28.63 8.38
C ASP A 227 7.16 28.47 7.21
N CYS A 228 6.77 27.22 6.96
CA CYS A 228 5.87 26.87 5.87
C CYS A 228 4.45 27.32 6.22
N THR A 229 4.05 28.49 5.69
CA THR A 229 2.75 29.11 5.98
C THR A 229 1.68 28.61 5.01
N ILE A 230 0.58 28.09 5.54
CA ILE A 230 -0.58 27.58 4.81
C ILE A 230 -1.86 28.28 5.25
N GLY A 231 -2.85 28.33 4.37
CA GLY A 231 -4.15 28.95 4.65
C GLY A 231 -4.96 28.24 5.74
N SER A 232 -5.95 28.92 6.30
CA SER A 232 -6.90 28.33 7.26
C SER A 232 -7.72 27.20 6.66
N ASP A 233 -7.94 27.22 5.34
CA ASP A 233 -8.65 26.22 4.55
C ASP A 233 -7.83 24.94 4.27
N ALA A 234 -6.55 24.93 4.66
CA ALA A 234 -5.68 23.75 4.51
C ALA A 234 -5.97 22.64 5.53
N MET A 235 -6.62 22.95 6.67
CA MET A 235 -6.91 21.97 7.71
C MET A 235 -7.94 20.93 7.23
N VAL A 236 -7.64 19.64 7.45
CA VAL A 236 -8.53 18.51 7.13
C VAL A 236 -9.15 17.98 8.40
N GLY A 237 -10.48 18.04 8.47
CA GLY A 237 -11.23 17.64 9.66
C GLY A 237 -11.12 18.63 10.81
N PRO A 238 -11.54 18.24 12.03
CA PRO A 238 -11.52 19.13 13.19
C PRO A 238 -10.11 19.36 13.74
N LEU A 239 -9.90 20.52 14.36
CA LEU A 239 -8.69 20.80 15.15
C LEU A 239 -8.48 19.69 16.18
N ASN A 240 -7.24 19.22 16.30
CA ASN A 240 -6.83 18.13 17.19
C ASN A 240 -7.46 16.75 16.87
N GLY A 241 -8.11 16.60 15.70
CA GLY A 241 -8.70 15.34 15.23
C GLY A 241 -7.78 14.50 14.36
N GLY A 242 -6.56 14.98 14.07
CA GLY A 242 -5.67 14.39 13.06
C GLY A 242 -5.19 12.99 13.42
N PHE A 243 -4.90 12.68 14.69
CA PHE A 243 -4.47 11.33 15.06
C PHE A 243 -5.54 10.28 14.77
N LYS A 244 -6.80 10.56 15.16
CA LYS A 244 -7.93 9.68 14.86
C LYS A 244 -8.10 9.50 13.35
N LEU A 245 -7.99 10.59 12.60
CA LEU A 245 -8.11 10.58 11.14
C LEU A 245 -6.99 9.75 10.49
N ALA A 246 -5.74 9.89 10.96
CA ALA A 246 -4.63 9.07 10.49
C ALA A 246 -4.88 7.57 10.74
N MET A 247 -5.32 7.19 11.93
CA MET A 247 -5.59 5.79 12.26
C MET A 247 -6.76 5.22 11.44
N GLN A 248 -7.81 6.00 11.21
CA GLN A 248 -8.94 5.59 10.35
C GLN A 248 -8.49 5.39 8.89
N THR A 249 -7.63 6.26 8.38
CA THR A 249 -7.06 6.12 7.04
C THR A 249 -6.22 4.84 6.94
N LEU A 250 -5.31 4.61 7.89
CA LEU A 250 -4.49 3.40 7.93
C LEU A 250 -5.33 2.12 8.06
N ASP A 251 -6.41 2.14 8.85
CA ASP A 251 -7.29 0.97 9.00
C ASP A 251 -7.97 0.57 7.69
N ILE A 252 -8.32 1.54 6.81
CA ILE A 252 -8.85 1.25 5.47
C ILE A 252 -7.82 0.49 4.63
N PHE A 253 -6.58 0.96 4.61
CA PHE A 253 -5.56 0.46 3.68
C PHE A 253 -4.77 -0.75 4.22
N ARG A 254 -4.77 -1.01 5.52
CA ARG A 254 -4.01 -2.12 6.15
C ARG A 254 -4.36 -3.50 5.58
N ALA A 255 -5.65 -3.80 5.37
CA ALA A 255 -6.07 -5.04 4.73
C ALA A 255 -5.59 -5.12 3.27
N SER A 256 -5.51 -3.99 2.57
CA SER A 256 -5.03 -3.96 1.19
C SER A 256 -3.49 -4.11 1.07
N VAL A 257 -2.71 -3.77 2.13
CA VAL A 257 -1.27 -4.15 2.20
C VAL A 257 -1.11 -5.67 2.24
N ALA A 258 -1.99 -6.37 2.96
CA ALA A 258 -2.02 -7.83 2.96
C ALA A 258 -2.24 -8.40 1.56
N ALA A 259 -3.11 -7.78 0.77
CA ALA A 259 -3.36 -8.19 -0.62
C ALA A 259 -2.15 -7.95 -1.53
N ALA A 260 -1.43 -6.86 -1.37
CA ALA A 260 -0.18 -6.62 -2.10
C ALA A 260 0.86 -7.72 -1.81
N ALA A 261 1.07 -8.04 -0.53
CA ALA A 261 1.95 -9.14 -0.12
C ALA A 261 1.51 -10.48 -0.73
N LEU A 262 0.20 -10.74 -0.75
CA LEU A 262 -0.39 -11.94 -1.34
C LEU A 262 -0.13 -12.01 -2.85
N GLY A 263 -0.29 -10.92 -3.59
CA GLY A 263 0.01 -10.84 -5.01
C GLY A 263 1.48 -11.17 -5.31
N MET A 264 2.41 -10.61 -4.54
CA MET A 264 3.84 -10.92 -4.65
C MET A 264 4.14 -12.40 -4.34
N ALA A 265 3.51 -12.97 -3.30
CA ALA A 265 3.66 -14.38 -2.93
C ALA A 265 3.15 -15.32 -4.03
N ARG A 266 1.97 -15.03 -4.60
CA ARG A 266 1.40 -15.79 -5.72
C ARG A 266 2.29 -15.73 -6.95
N ARG A 267 2.87 -14.56 -7.24
CA ARG A 267 3.83 -14.43 -8.34
C ARG A 267 5.07 -15.29 -8.09
N ALA A 268 5.67 -15.21 -6.93
CA ALA A 268 6.84 -16.01 -6.59
C ALA A 268 6.55 -17.52 -6.63
N PHE A 269 5.37 -17.94 -6.17
CA PHE A 269 4.91 -19.33 -6.27
C PHE A 269 4.76 -19.78 -7.72
N ALA A 270 4.14 -18.98 -8.57
CA ALA A 270 3.97 -19.29 -10.00
C ALA A 270 5.33 -19.43 -10.72
N GLU A 271 6.29 -18.53 -10.43
CA GLU A 271 7.66 -18.62 -10.93
C GLU A 271 8.36 -19.91 -10.44
N ALA A 272 8.22 -20.25 -9.15
CA ALA A 272 8.80 -21.45 -8.58
C ALA A 272 8.24 -22.74 -9.22
N VAL A 273 6.93 -22.79 -9.44
CA VAL A 273 6.28 -23.92 -10.14
C VAL A 273 6.76 -24.04 -11.57
N ALA A 274 6.81 -22.93 -12.32
CA ALA A 274 7.30 -22.93 -13.69
C ALA A 274 8.78 -23.37 -13.76
N HIS A 275 9.61 -22.84 -12.85
CA HIS A 275 11.01 -23.24 -12.74
C HIS A 275 11.17 -24.74 -12.42
N ALA A 276 10.43 -25.25 -11.44
CA ALA A 276 10.50 -26.65 -11.03
C ALA A 276 10.15 -27.62 -12.19
N LYS A 277 9.18 -27.28 -13.00
CA LYS A 277 8.76 -28.08 -14.17
C LYS A 277 9.82 -28.10 -15.30
N GLN A 278 10.62 -27.05 -15.41
CA GLN A 278 11.60 -26.88 -16.50
C GLN A 278 13.01 -27.33 -16.10
N ARG A 279 13.41 -27.11 -14.84
CA ARG A 279 14.76 -27.38 -14.36
C ARG A 279 15.04 -28.88 -14.28
N LYS A 280 16.00 -29.37 -15.05
CA LYS A 280 16.44 -30.76 -15.02
C LYS A 280 17.68 -30.93 -14.15
N MET A 281 17.71 -31.99 -13.35
CA MET A 281 18.82 -32.42 -12.54
C MET A 281 18.67 -33.92 -12.17
N PHE A 282 19.81 -34.62 -12.06
CA PHE A 282 19.83 -36.06 -11.75
C PHE A 282 18.85 -36.90 -12.58
N GLY A 283 18.72 -36.59 -13.89
CA GLY A 283 17.94 -37.36 -14.85
C GLY A 283 16.41 -37.09 -14.85
N GLN A 284 15.91 -36.18 -14.00
CA GLN A 284 14.49 -35.83 -13.90
C GLN A 284 14.29 -34.33 -13.71
N THR A 285 13.05 -33.86 -13.67
CA THR A 285 12.77 -32.45 -13.38
C THR A 285 12.85 -32.15 -11.88
N LEU A 286 13.06 -30.88 -11.51
CA LEU A 286 13.05 -30.49 -10.11
C LEU A 286 11.68 -30.78 -9.46
N ALA A 287 10.58 -30.72 -10.23
CA ALA A 287 9.23 -31.03 -9.76
C ALA A 287 9.03 -32.50 -9.34
N ASP A 288 9.85 -33.43 -9.83
CA ASP A 288 9.73 -34.86 -9.51
C ASP A 288 10.29 -35.22 -8.14
N PHE A 289 11.04 -34.30 -7.48
CA PHE A 289 11.60 -34.54 -6.16
C PHE A 289 10.60 -34.27 -5.04
N GLN A 290 10.48 -35.21 -4.09
CA GLN A 290 9.55 -35.08 -2.96
C GLN A 290 9.78 -33.83 -2.10
N LEU A 291 11.06 -33.41 -1.92
CA LEU A 291 11.39 -32.18 -1.18
C LEU A 291 10.85 -30.93 -1.90
N THR A 292 10.86 -30.90 -3.24
CA THR A 292 10.27 -29.82 -4.02
C THR A 292 8.76 -29.80 -3.88
N GLN A 293 8.13 -30.99 -3.98
CA GLN A 293 6.68 -31.13 -3.83
C GLN A 293 6.22 -30.69 -2.43
N ALA A 294 6.94 -31.12 -1.37
CA ALA A 294 6.68 -30.70 0.00
C ALA A 294 6.82 -29.19 0.17
N ARG A 295 7.85 -28.57 -0.45
CA ARG A 295 8.06 -27.12 -0.40
C ARG A 295 6.95 -26.35 -1.11
N LEU A 296 6.52 -26.78 -2.28
CA LEU A 296 5.40 -26.17 -3.01
C LEU A 296 4.09 -26.33 -2.24
N GLY A 297 3.88 -27.48 -1.56
CA GLY A 297 2.73 -27.69 -0.67
C GLY A 297 2.72 -26.71 0.51
N GLU A 298 3.87 -26.50 1.17
CA GLU A 298 4.02 -25.50 2.23
C GLU A 298 3.71 -24.09 1.75
N MET A 299 4.27 -23.69 0.60
CA MET A 299 4.02 -22.38 -0.01
C MET A 299 2.53 -22.17 -0.31
N SER A 300 1.85 -23.17 -0.86
CA SER A 300 0.42 -23.13 -1.15
C SER A 300 -0.41 -22.91 0.12
N ALA A 301 -0.14 -23.68 1.18
CA ALA A 301 -0.84 -23.54 2.45
C ALA A 301 -0.64 -22.16 3.12
N LEU A 302 0.58 -21.59 3.04
CA LEU A 302 0.88 -20.26 3.55
C LEU A 302 0.13 -19.16 2.77
N ILE A 303 0.00 -19.31 1.46
CA ILE A 303 -0.76 -18.39 0.59
C ILE A 303 -2.24 -18.45 0.94
N ASP A 304 -2.82 -19.65 1.04
CA ASP A 304 -4.25 -19.82 1.32
C ASP A 304 -4.63 -19.25 2.70
N ALA A 305 -3.82 -19.51 3.73
CA ALA A 305 -4.04 -18.93 5.05
C ALA A 305 -4.02 -17.38 5.03
N ALA A 306 -3.08 -16.79 4.30
CA ALA A 306 -2.98 -15.35 4.12
C ALA A 306 -4.17 -14.79 3.32
N ALA A 307 -4.59 -15.46 2.26
CA ALA A 307 -5.71 -15.08 1.40
C ALA A 307 -7.02 -15.02 2.18
N LEU A 308 -7.36 -16.10 2.90
CA LEU A 308 -8.62 -16.18 3.66
C LEU A 308 -8.71 -15.09 4.73
N LEU A 309 -7.62 -14.79 5.44
CA LEU A 309 -7.60 -13.70 6.43
C LEU A 309 -7.75 -12.32 5.78
N THR A 310 -7.11 -12.12 4.63
CA THR A 310 -7.16 -10.86 3.86
C THR A 310 -8.57 -10.61 3.34
N TYR A 311 -9.17 -11.61 2.69
CA TYR A 311 -10.50 -11.49 2.10
C TYR A 311 -11.60 -11.35 3.17
N ARG A 312 -11.48 -12.09 4.29
CA ARG A 312 -12.37 -11.92 5.44
C ARG A 312 -12.31 -10.49 5.99
N ALA A 313 -11.12 -9.91 6.16
CA ALA A 313 -10.99 -8.55 6.67
C ALA A 313 -11.65 -7.53 5.73
N ALA A 314 -11.44 -7.65 4.42
CA ALA A 314 -12.07 -6.77 3.42
C ALA A 314 -13.60 -6.91 3.43
N TRP A 315 -14.10 -8.14 3.38
CA TRP A 315 -15.53 -8.45 3.43
C TRP A 315 -16.19 -7.93 4.72
N GLN A 316 -15.54 -8.10 5.86
CA GLN A 316 -16.05 -7.62 7.15
C GLN A 316 -16.16 -6.10 7.19
N ARG A 317 -15.22 -5.38 6.59
CA ARG A 317 -15.30 -3.91 6.52
C ARG A 317 -16.48 -3.43 5.68
N ASP A 318 -16.70 -4.05 4.54
CA ASP A 318 -17.70 -3.60 3.57
C ASP A 318 -19.11 -4.05 3.94
N GLY A 319 -19.27 -5.20 4.59
CA GLY A 319 -20.55 -5.84 4.86
C GLY A 319 -21.18 -5.57 6.23
N SER A 320 -20.51 -4.88 7.16
CA SER A 320 -20.97 -4.79 8.55
C SER A 320 -21.02 -3.35 9.07
N THR A 321 -22.20 -2.95 9.55
CA THR A 321 -22.38 -1.70 10.31
C THR A 321 -21.89 -1.81 11.75
N THR A 322 -21.84 -3.02 12.35
CA THR A 322 -21.49 -3.26 13.75
C THR A 322 -20.06 -3.78 13.95
N GLN A 323 -19.48 -4.40 12.93
CA GLN A 323 -18.12 -4.95 12.96
C GLN A 323 -17.22 -4.36 11.85
N GLY A 324 -17.69 -3.35 11.14
CA GLY A 324 -17.02 -2.69 10.03
C GLY A 324 -15.99 -1.65 10.46
N ALA A 325 -15.66 -0.76 9.53
CA ALA A 325 -14.61 0.25 9.67
C ALA A 325 -14.72 1.04 11.00
N GLY A 326 -13.56 1.19 11.67
CA GLY A 326 -13.46 1.93 12.94
C GLY A 326 -13.84 1.14 14.18
N THR A 327 -14.25 -0.13 14.06
CA THR A 327 -14.51 -1.00 15.22
C THR A 327 -13.25 -1.74 15.67
N PRO A 328 -13.13 -2.07 16.98
CA PRO A 328 -12.02 -2.89 17.47
C PRO A 328 -11.91 -4.26 16.81
N ALA A 329 -13.06 -4.86 16.44
CA ALA A 329 -13.11 -6.16 15.75
C ALA A 329 -12.49 -6.06 14.34
N TYR A 330 -12.83 -5.02 13.59
CA TYR A 330 -12.22 -4.78 12.27
C TYR A 330 -10.72 -4.48 12.37
N THR A 331 -10.32 -3.62 13.31
CA THR A 331 -8.90 -3.31 13.53
C THR A 331 -8.08 -4.59 13.80
N ALA A 332 -8.61 -5.51 14.60
CA ALA A 332 -7.98 -6.80 14.86
C ALA A 332 -7.96 -7.69 13.60
N ALA A 333 -9.04 -7.75 12.83
CA ALA A 333 -9.09 -8.52 11.59
C ALA A 333 -8.08 -8.01 10.55
N ALA A 334 -8.00 -6.68 10.35
CA ALA A 334 -7.04 -6.04 9.46
C ALA A 334 -5.58 -6.25 9.92
N ALA A 335 -5.32 -6.19 11.23
CA ALA A 335 -4.01 -6.49 11.81
C ALA A 335 -3.61 -7.95 11.58
N SER A 336 -4.55 -8.90 11.80
CA SER A 336 -4.32 -10.33 11.54
C SER A 336 -4.01 -10.60 10.06
N ALA A 337 -4.78 -10.00 9.16
CA ALA A 337 -4.56 -10.11 7.71
C ALA A 337 -3.16 -9.60 7.33
N LYS A 338 -2.83 -8.37 7.74
CA LYS A 338 -1.55 -7.73 7.39
C LYS A 338 -0.36 -8.52 7.93
N LEU A 339 -0.38 -8.89 9.20
CA LEU A 339 0.69 -9.67 9.84
C LEU A 339 0.89 -11.00 9.10
N THR A 340 -0.17 -11.80 8.97
CA THR A 340 -0.06 -13.13 8.36
C THR A 340 0.36 -13.06 6.91
N ALA A 341 -0.22 -12.17 6.11
CA ALA A 341 0.10 -12.07 4.69
C ALA A 341 1.54 -11.62 4.45
N THR A 342 2.03 -10.60 5.16
CA THR A 342 3.39 -10.09 4.94
C THR A 342 4.46 -11.07 5.44
N GLU A 343 4.26 -11.75 6.57
CA GLU A 343 5.19 -12.76 7.08
C GLU A 343 5.19 -14.02 6.20
N ASN A 344 4.01 -14.51 5.80
CA ASN A 344 3.90 -15.67 4.92
C ASN A 344 4.47 -15.37 3.52
N ALA A 345 4.20 -14.18 2.96
CA ALA A 345 4.75 -13.78 1.66
C ALA A 345 6.28 -13.75 1.68
N GLN A 346 6.90 -13.20 2.73
CA GLN A 346 8.37 -13.23 2.89
C GLN A 346 8.89 -14.68 2.87
N ARG A 347 8.23 -15.60 3.58
CA ARG A 347 8.61 -17.03 3.60
C ARG A 347 8.44 -17.69 2.23
N VAL A 348 7.31 -17.44 1.56
CA VAL A 348 7.03 -17.99 0.21
C VAL A 348 8.05 -17.50 -0.80
N ILE A 349 8.36 -16.20 -0.79
CA ILE A 349 9.32 -15.62 -1.73
C ILE A 349 10.75 -16.13 -1.45
N ASP A 350 11.14 -16.27 -0.17
CA ASP A 350 12.43 -16.84 0.22
C ASP A 350 12.57 -18.29 -0.27
N MET A 351 11.52 -19.11 -0.09
CA MET A 351 11.49 -20.48 -0.60
C MET A 351 11.57 -20.54 -2.13
N ALA A 352 10.86 -19.64 -2.83
CA ALA A 352 10.93 -19.55 -4.29
C ALA A 352 12.35 -19.18 -4.76
N LEU A 353 12.94 -18.14 -4.16
CA LEU A 353 14.32 -17.72 -4.45
C LEU A 353 15.31 -18.86 -4.23
N GLN A 354 15.20 -19.59 -3.11
CA GLN A 354 16.05 -20.73 -2.80
C GLN A 354 15.94 -21.85 -3.86
N MET A 355 14.73 -22.10 -4.40
CA MET A 355 14.51 -23.10 -5.45
C MET A 355 15.21 -22.73 -6.78
N PHE A 356 15.39 -21.44 -7.07
CA PHE A 356 16.13 -20.97 -8.24
C PHE A 356 17.64 -21.16 -8.11
N GLY A 357 18.16 -21.45 -6.90
CA GLY A 357 19.60 -21.59 -6.65
C GLY A 357 20.36 -20.30 -7.00
N GLY A 358 21.52 -20.42 -7.66
CA GLY A 358 22.33 -19.24 -8.03
C GLY A 358 21.60 -18.22 -8.91
N ARG A 359 20.61 -18.64 -9.71
CA ARG A 359 19.77 -17.71 -10.46
C ARG A 359 18.92 -16.84 -9.54
N GLY A 360 18.44 -17.39 -8.42
CA GLY A 360 17.55 -16.69 -7.50
C GLY A 360 18.14 -15.41 -6.90
N VAL A 361 19.48 -15.33 -6.80
CA VAL A 361 20.17 -14.13 -6.27
C VAL A 361 20.72 -13.21 -7.38
N ARG A 362 20.46 -13.53 -8.64
CA ARG A 362 20.90 -12.72 -9.76
C ARG A 362 19.97 -11.52 -9.95
N VAL A 363 20.50 -10.30 -9.87
CA VAL A 363 19.75 -9.07 -10.10
C VAL A 363 19.05 -9.09 -11.45
N GLY A 364 17.74 -8.83 -11.45
CA GLY A 364 16.87 -8.86 -12.62
C GLY A 364 16.04 -10.15 -12.76
N GLU A 365 16.27 -11.18 -11.95
CA GLU A 365 15.35 -12.31 -11.85
C GLU A 365 14.11 -11.89 -11.05
N LYS A 366 12.92 -12.36 -11.46
CA LYS A 366 11.66 -11.95 -10.81
C LYS A 366 11.62 -12.29 -9.31
N VAL A 367 12.08 -13.48 -8.92
CA VAL A 367 12.09 -13.88 -7.50
C VAL A 367 13.06 -13.05 -6.67
N GLU A 368 14.17 -12.58 -7.25
CA GLU A 368 15.12 -11.68 -6.60
C GLU A 368 14.50 -10.29 -6.37
N SER A 369 13.83 -9.71 -7.38
CA SER A 369 13.15 -8.42 -7.20
C SER A 369 12.05 -8.51 -6.16
N LEU A 370 11.21 -9.55 -6.19
CA LEU A 370 10.17 -9.79 -5.20
C LEU A 370 10.73 -9.94 -3.77
N TYR A 371 11.92 -10.53 -3.61
CA TYR A 371 12.56 -10.65 -2.30
C TYR A 371 12.94 -9.29 -1.70
N ARG A 372 13.35 -8.34 -2.53
CA ARG A 372 13.59 -6.96 -2.11
C ARG A 372 12.29 -6.20 -1.84
N ASP A 373 11.30 -6.34 -2.71
CA ASP A 373 10.03 -5.63 -2.63
C ASP A 373 9.24 -5.99 -1.37
N ILE A 374 9.10 -7.29 -1.06
CA ILE A 374 8.29 -7.75 0.08
C ILE A 374 8.82 -7.26 1.43
N ARG A 375 10.11 -6.98 1.55
CA ARG A 375 10.73 -6.69 2.85
C ARG A 375 10.15 -5.47 3.54
N SER A 376 9.80 -4.44 2.77
CA SER A 376 9.27 -3.19 3.29
C SER A 376 7.83 -3.33 3.81
N LEU A 377 7.03 -4.27 3.27
CA LEU A 377 5.65 -4.49 3.68
C LEU A 377 5.51 -4.97 5.13
N ARG A 378 6.55 -5.56 5.71
CA ARG A 378 6.61 -5.95 7.12
C ARG A 378 6.90 -4.78 8.05
N ILE A 379 7.31 -3.62 7.51
CA ILE A 379 7.74 -2.44 8.26
C ILE A 379 6.71 -1.32 8.21
N TYR A 380 6.29 -0.90 7.01
CA TYR A 380 5.39 0.23 6.87
C TYR A 380 3.93 -0.10 7.22
N GLU A 381 3.10 0.93 7.36
CA GLU A 381 1.69 0.86 7.78
C GLU A 381 1.47 0.05 9.07
N GLY A 382 2.41 0.18 9.99
CA GLY A 382 2.49 -0.56 11.25
C GLY A 382 3.29 -1.84 11.10
N ALA A 383 4.48 -1.87 11.70
CA ALA A 383 5.38 -3.03 11.69
C ALA A 383 4.72 -4.28 12.24
N SER A 384 5.29 -5.46 11.94
CA SER A 384 4.79 -6.75 12.42
C SER A 384 4.57 -6.76 13.95
N GLU A 385 5.46 -6.14 14.70
CA GLU A 385 5.38 -6.00 16.16
C GLU A 385 4.16 -5.16 16.58
N VAL A 386 3.84 -4.09 15.85
CA VAL A 386 2.64 -3.28 16.10
C VAL A 386 1.37 -4.08 15.85
N GLN A 387 1.34 -4.91 14.78
CA GLN A 387 0.20 -5.79 14.52
C GLN A 387 0.02 -6.83 15.65
N LEU A 388 1.11 -7.41 16.14
CA LEU A 388 1.09 -8.33 17.30
C LEU A 388 0.53 -7.66 18.55
N LEU A 389 0.92 -6.41 18.83
CA LEU A 389 0.38 -5.65 19.97
C LEU A 389 -1.12 -5.37 19.83
N ILE A 390 -1.60 -5.06 18.62
CA ILE A 390 -3.03 -4.87 18.35
C ILE A 390 -3.80 -6.16 18.64
N LEU A 391 -3.31 -7.29 18.15
CA LEU A 391 -3.93 -8.61 18.36
C LEU A 391 -3.89 -9.02 19.82
N GLY A 392 -2.75 -8.85 20.50
CA GLY A 392 -2.62 -9.15 21.93
C GLY A 392 -3.60 -8.35 22.79
N LYS A 393 -3.73 -7.03 22.51
CA LYS A 393 -4.71 -6.17 23.20
C LYS A 393 -6.16 -6.57 22.89
N ALA A 394 -6.44 -7.05 21.69
CA ALA A 394 -7.78 -7.52 21.32
C ALA A 394 -8.14 -8.84 22.05
N ALA A 395 -7.17 -9.75 22.22
CA ALA A 395 -7.36 -11.02 22.91
C ALA A 395 -7.56 -10.86 24.44
N LEU A 396 -7.15 -9.73 25.03
CA LEU A 396 -7.30 -9.43 26.45
C LEU A 396 -8.61 -8.69 26.80
N ARG A 397 -9.44 -8.38 25.81
CA ARG A 397 -10.77 -7.74 25.97
C ARG A 397 -11.90 -8.76 26.04
#